data_669a57e7b1a0ff0612a4b48d508e1123
#
_entry.id   669a57e7b1a0ff0612a4b48d508e1123
#
_cell.length_a   1.000
_cell.length_b   1.000
_cell.length_c   1.000
_cell.angle_alpha   90.00
_cell.angle_beta   90.00
_cell.angle_gamma   90.00
#
_symmetry.space_group_name_H-M   'P 1'
#
loop_
_entity.id
_entity.type
_entity.pdbx_description
1 polymer ?
#
loop_
_entity_poly.entity_id
_entity_poly.type
_entity_poly.pdbx_seq_one_letter_code
_entity_poly.pdbx_strand_id
1 'polypeptide(L)'
;MKVLTPVLLIFGMCVMLMSCKSNAKVTSLDNYTKNMIAFSTGGGFTGVETIFTILENGQVFSASGLDPKKTMLFGKLPVKAAKSFFEKANQINWEKEAINDPGNLYHTLSFGTNGSMKKQVWGGGKETPSKEITDLYYELSNAINALKK
;
A
#
# COMPACT_ATOMS: atom_id res chain seq x y z
N MET A 1 -67.13 -4.91 -12.24
CA MET A 1 -66.02 -5.84 -12.26
C MET A 1 -64.72 -5.04 -12.46
N LYS A 2 -63.89 -4.96 -11.43
CA LYS A 2 -62.68 -4.13 -11.43
C LYS A 2 -61.47 -4.97 -11.78
N VAL A 3 -60.84 -4.64 -12.90
CA VAL A 3 -59.55 -5.21 -13.29
C VAL A 3 -58.46 -4.44 -12.55
N LEU A 4 -57.88 -5.00 -11.49
CA LEU A 4 -56.76 -4.42 -10.76
C LEU A 4 -55.47 -5.15 -11.16
N THR A 5 -54.84 -4.60 -12.10
CA THR A 5 -53.39 -4.39 -12.41
C THR A 5 -52.35 -5.32 -11.83
N PRO A 6 -51.53 -5.96 -12.67
CA PRO A 6 -50.25 -6.53 -12.32
C PRO A 6 -49.11 -5.51 -12.60
N VAL A 7 -49.10 -4.34 -11.94
CA VAL A 7 -48.01 -3.34 -12.08
C VAL A 7 -46.96 -3.45 -10.98
N LEU A 8 -47.20 -4.29 -9.97
CA LEU A 8 -46.35 -4.33 -8.77
C LEU A 8 -45.19 -5.35 -8.82
N LEU A 9 -45.01 -6.06 -9.92
CA LEU A 9 -44.00 -7.16 -10.02
C LEU A 9 -42.74 -6.79 -10.80
N ILE A 10 -42.62 -5.59 -11.35
CA ILE A 10 -41.46 -5.15 -12.15
C ILE A 10 -40.47 -4.32 -11.34
N PHE A 11 -40.84 -3.86 -10.13
CA PHE A 11 -39.94 -3.00 -9.31
C PHE A 11 -38.93 -3.76 -8.42
N GLY A 12 -39.03 -5.08 -8.35
CA GLY A 12 -38.20 -5.92 -7.46
C GLY A 12 -36.90 -6.46 -8.05
N MET A 13 -36.63 -6.28 -9.37
CA MET A 13 -35.53 -6.99 -10.04
C MET A 13 -34.33 -6.11 -10.44
N CYS A 14 -34.28 -4.87 -9.96
CA CYS A 14 -33.24 -3.90 -10.38
C CYS A 14 -32.15 -3.60 -9.33
N VAL A 15 -32.01 -4.38 -8.24
CA VAL A 15 -31.06 -4.04 -7.13
C VAL A 15 -29.92 -5.03 -6.98
N MET A 16 -29.68 -5.95 -7.92
CA MET A 16 -28.57 -6.92 -7.85
C MET A 16 -27.44 -6.68 -8.87
N LEU A 17 -27.16 -5.41 -9.21
CA LEU A 17 -25.87 -5.06 -9.82
C LEU A 17 -24.93 -4.53 -8.74
N MET A 18 -24.70 -5.30 -7.67
CA MET A 18 -23.56 -5.08 -6.81
C MET A 18 -22.30 -5.35 -7.65
N SER A 19 -21.73 -4.25 -8.10
CA SER A 19 -20.42 -4.14 -8.73
C SER A 19 -19.41 -5.02 -7.98
N CYS A 20 -19.13 -6.20 -8.51
CA CYS A 20 -17.90 -6.92 -8.19
C CYS A 20 -16.75 -6.00 -8.61
N LYS A 21 -16.17 -5.26 -7.65
CA LYS A 21 -14.87 -4.64 -7.85
C LYS A 21 -13.91 -5.79 -8.14
N SER A 22 -13.62 -5.99 -9.42
CA SER A 22 -12.66 -7.01 -9.86
C SER A 22 -11.32 -6.71 -9.18
N ASN A 23 -10.82 -7.63 -8.37
CA ASN A 23 -9.44 -7.63 -7.87
C ASN A 23 -8.50 -7.96 -9.05
N ALA A 24 -8.48 -7.10 -10.07
CA ALA A 24 -7.64 -7.29 -11.24
C ALA A 24 -6.19 -7.44 -10.79
N LYS A 25 -5.53 -8.47 -11.33
CA LYS A 25 -4.11 -8.69 -11.10
C LYS A 25 -3.32 -7.59 -11.78
N VAL A 26 -2.54 -6.84 -11.00
CA VAL A 26 -1.60 -5.84 -11.52
C VAL A 26 -0.33 -6.57 -11.96
N THR A 27 0.14 -6.33 -13.18
CA THR A 27 1.33 -6.96 -13.74
C THR A 27 2.56 -6.04 -13.71
N SER A 28 2.37 -4.73 -13.70
CA SER A 28 3.42 -3.73 -13.57
C SER A 28 2.94 -2.55 -12.72
N LEU A 29 3.86 -1.90 -12.02
CA LEU A 29 3.58 -0.67 -11.26
C LEU A 29 3.59 0.59 -12.13
N ASP A 30 4.13 0.55 -13.35
CA ASP A 30 4.34 1.74 -14.18
C ASP A 30 3.03 2.49 -14.49
N ASN A 31 1.95 1.75 -14.71
CA ASN A 31 0.63 2.29 -15.03
C ASN A 31 -0.35 2.21 -13.84
N TYR A 32 0.14 1.94 -12.63
CA TYR A 32 -0.73 1.87 -11.47
C TYR A 32 -1.04 3.28 -10.94
N THR A 33 -2.32 3.65 -10.96
CA THR A 33 -2.78 5.02 -10.67
C THR A 33 -3.40 5.20 -9.29
N LYS A 34 -3.59 4.10 -8.55
CA LYS A 34 -4.15 4.16 -7.20
C LYS A 34 -3.05 4.34 -6.16
N ASN A 35 -3.46 4.56 -4.91
CA ASN A 35 -2.53 4.65 -3.79
C ASN A 35 -1.75 3.36 -3.61
N MET A 36 -0.49 3.51 -3.26
CA MET A 36 0.45 2.46 -2.90
C MET A 36 1.10 2.79 -1.56
N ILE A 37 1.53 1.76 -0.85
CA ILE A 37 2.45 1.90 0.28
C ILE A 37 3.78 1.33 -0.18
N ALA A 38 4.84 2.12 -0.13
CA ALA A 38 6.19 1.63 -0.37
C ALA A 38 7.05 1.82 0.88
N PHE A 39 7.86 0.83 1.22
CA PHE A 39 8.77 0.92 2.35
C PHE A 39 10.05 0.14 2.09
N SER A 40 11.12 0.54 2.76
CA SER A 40 12.43 -0.10 2.62
C SER A 40 13.27 0.01 3.87
N THR A 41 14.29 -0.82 3.91
CA THR A 41 15.49 -0.63 4.73
C THR A 41 16.68 -0.59 3.80
N GLY A 42 17.55 0.38 3.98
CA GLY A 42 18.73 0.55 3.16
C GLY A 42 19.93 1.01 3.97
N GLY A 43 21.07 1.14 3.27
CA GLY A 43 22.32 1.59 3.84
C GLY A 43 23.23 0.46 4.34
N GLY A 44 24.10 0.79 5.33
CA GLY A 44 25.14 -0.09 5.79
C GLY A 44 26.30 -0.18 4.80
N PHE A 45 27.24 -1.08 5.08
CA PHE A 45 28.49 -1.21 4.31
C PHE A 45 28.25 -1.55 2.82
N THR A 46 27.17 -2.27 2.50
CA THR A 46 26.85 -2.68 1.13
C THR A 46 26.04 -1.64 0.35
N GLY A 47 25.45 -0.67 1.03
CA GLY A 47 24.52 0.30 0.42
C GLY A 47 23.29 -0.31 -0.25
N VAL A 48 23.04 -1.61 -0.06
CA VAL A 48 21.91 -2.30 -0.68
C VAL A 48 20.62 -1.90 0.00
N GLU A 49 19.63 -1.55 -0.80
CA GLU A 49 18.26 -1.28 -0.37
C GLU A 49 17.32 -2.27 -1.06
N THR A 50 16.35 -2.80 -0.32
CA THR A 50 15.24 -3.55 -0.91
C THR A 50 13.95 -2.79 -0.64
N ILE A 51 13.27 -2.42 -1.71
CA ILE A 51 12.02 -1.68 -1.67
C ILE A 51 10.87 -2.67 -1.84
N PHE A 52 9.90 -2.63 -0.95
CA PHE A 52 8.63 -3.36 -1.08
C PHE A 52 7.50 -2.37 -1.35
N THR A 53 6.66 -2.70 -2.33
CA THR A 53 5.46 -1.91 -2.67
C THR A 53 4.23 -2.78 -2.53
N ILE A 54 3.27 -2.32 -1.72
CA ILE A 54 2.01 -3.02 -1.43
C ILE A 54 0.87 -2.28 -2.12
N LEU A 55 -0.02 -3.04 -2.76
CA LEU A 55 -1.23 -2.54 -3.39
C LEU A 55 -2.47 -2.89 -2.55
N GLU A 56 -3.56 -2.13 -2.71
CA GLU A 56 -4.82 -2.37 -1.98
C GLU A 56 -5.42 -3.77 -2.21
N ASN A 57 -5.14 -4.40 -3.35
CA ASN A 57 -5.56 -5.77 -3.65
C ASN A 57 -4.70 -6.85 -2.97
N GLY A 58 -3.72 -6.44 -2.17
CA GLY A 58 -2.80 -7.30 -1.43
C GLY A 58 -1.55 -7.73 -2.21
N GLN A 59 -1.42 -7.41 -3.51
CA GLN A 59 -0.19 -7.72 -4.24
C GLN A 59 0.99 -6.94 -3.64
N VAL A 60 2.12 -7.62 -3.54
CA VAL A 60 3.39 -7.08 -3.06
C VAL A 60 4.41 -7.20 -4.17
N PHE A 61 5.04 -6.10 -4.50
CA PHE A 61 6.17 -6.05 -5.42
C PHE A 61 7.46 -5.77 -4.65
N SER A 62 8.57 -6.25 -5.17
CA SER A 62 9.90 -5.90 -4.66
C SER A 62 10.76 -5.34 -5.78
N ALA A 63 11.67 -4.43 -5.40
CA ALA A 63 12.69 -3.87 -6.27
C ALA A 63 13.99 -3.70 -5.48
N SER A 64 15.13 -3.73 -6.19
CA SER A 64 16.40 -3.29 -5.63
C SER A 64 16.50 -1.76 -5.70
N GLY A 65 17.04 -1.12 -4.67
CA GLY A 65 17.31 0.32 -4.69
C GLY A 65 18.30 0.74 -5.79
N LEU A 66 19.12 -0.19 -6.28
CA LEU A 66 20.03 0.04 -7.40
C LEU A 66 19.30 0.05 -8.75
N ASP A 67 18.16 -0.65 -8.86
CA ASP A 67 17.31 -0.66 -10.04
C ASP A 67 15.82 -0.64 -9.63
N PRO A 68 15.32 0.50 -9.14
CA PRO A 68 13.96 0.60 -8.61
C PRO A 68 12.88 0.45 -9.69
N LYS A 69 13.23 0.56 -10.97
CA LYS A 69 12.30 0.35 -12.09
C LYS A 69 12.04 -1.13 -12.35
N LYS A 70 13.00 -2.00 -12.02
CA LYS A 70 12.86 -3.45 -12.18
C LYS A 70 12.11 -4.04 -11.00
N THR A 71 10.79 -3.92 -11.04
CA THR A 71 9.90 -4.48 -10.02
C THR A 71 9.52 -5.92 -10.35
N MET A 72 9.48 -6.78 -9.33
CA MET A 72 9.04 -8.16 -9.45
C MET A 72 7.90 -8.42 -8.46
N LEU A 73 6.92 -9.23 -8.88
CA LEU A 73 5.90 -9.70 -7.95
C LEU A 73 6.55 -10.58 -6.88
N PHE A 74 6.51 -10.13 -5.63
CA PHE A 74 7.10 -10.81 -4.49
C PHE A 74 6.13 -11.80 -3.84
N GLY A 75 4.83 -11.41 -3.74
CA GLY A 75 3.82 -12.23 -3.11
C GLY A 75 2.48 -11.53 -3.01
N LYS A 76 1.61 -12.09 -2.17
CA LYS A 76 0.27 -11.53 -1.95
C LYS A 76 -0.12 -11.65 -0.48
N LEU A 77 -0.46 -10.53 0.13
CA LEU A 77 -1.09 -10.46 1.44
C LEU A 77 -2.59 -10.74 1.35
N PRO A 78 -3.22 -11.20 2.45
CA PRO A 78 -4.66 -11.19 2.55
C PRO A 78 -5.21 -9.79 2.30
N VAL A 79 -6.24 -9.66 1.47
CA VAL A 79 -6.82 -8.34 1.10
C VAL A 79 -7.26 -7.55 2.33
N LYS A 80 -7.78 -8.23 3.37
CA LYS A 80 -8.16 -7.60 4.63
C LYS A 80 -6.97 -6.95 5.34
N ALA A 81 -5.81 -7.62 5.36
CA ALA A 81 -4.59 -7.07 5.96
C ALA A 81 -4.08 -5.86 5.15
N ALA A 82 -4.03 -5.97 3.83
CA ALA A 82 -3.66 -4.85 2.97
C ALA A 82 -4.56 -3.63 3.22
N LYS A 83 -5.88 -3.80 3.21
CA LYS A 83 -6.83 -2.70 3.49
C LYS A 83 -6.57 -2.03 4.83
N SER A 84 -6.30 -2.81 5.89
CA SER A 84 -5.98 -2.26 7.21
C SER A 84 -4.72 -1.38 7.19
N PHE A 85 -3.68 -1.75 6.43
CA PHE A 85 -2.50 -0.91 6.26
C PHE A 85 -2.82 0.40 5.53
N PHE A 86 -3.66 0.35 4.50
CA PHE A 86 -4.09 1.56 3.79
C PHE A 86 -4.97 2.47 4.65
N GLU A 87 -5.84 1.92 5.49
CA GLU A 87 -6.63 2.68 6.47
C GLU A 87 -5.71 3.42 7.45
N LYS A 88 -4.69 2.75 8.00
CA LYS A 88 -3.69 3.37 8.88
C LYS A 88 -2.89 4.44 8.14
N ALA A 89 -2.40 4.16 6.93
CA ALA A 89 -1.65 5.12 6.13
C ALA A 89 -2.47 6.39 5.81
N ASN A 90 -3.77 6.27 5.57
CA ASN A 90 -4.68 7.40 5.33
C ASN A 90 -4.90 8.28 6.59
N GLN A 91 -4.70 7.74 7.78
CA GLN A 91 -4.85 8.49 9.04
C GLN A 91 -3.61 9.30 9.42
N ILE A 92 -2.46 8.99 8.84
CA ILE A 92 -1.19 9.69 9.10
C ILE A 92 -1.21 11.08 8.46
N ASN A 93 -0.80 12.09 9.21
CA ASN A 93 -0.58 13.44 8.69
C ASN A 93 0.83 13.56 8.08
N TRP A 94 0.98 13.08 6.85
CA TRP A 94 2.24 13.02 6.13
C TRP A 94 2.91 14.38 5.90
N GLU A 95 2.17 15.47 5.92
CA GLU A 95 2.71 16.83 5.67
C GLU A 95 3.34 17.41 6.92
N LYS A 96 2.80 17.09 8.08
CA LYS A 96 3.32 17.57 9.36
C LYS A 96 4.67 16.95 9.71
N GLU A 97 4.96 15.77 9.18
CA GLU A 97 6.08 14.93 9.58
C GLU A 97 7.05 14.66 8.42
N ALA A 98 7.32 15.68 7.59
CA ALA A 98 8.25 15.53 6.46
C ALA A 98 9.70 15.32 6.95
N ILE A 99 10.00 14.10 7.43
CA ILE A 99 11.32 13.71 7.94
C ILE A 99 12.20 13.22 6.79
N ASN A 100 13.43 13.75 6.74
CA ASN A 100 14.46 13.28 5.83
C ASN A 100 15.81 13.27 6.57
N ASP A 101 15.96 12.34 7.51
CA ASP A 101 17.16 12.16 8.34
C ASP A 101 17.75 10.74 8.15
N PRO A 102 18.33 10.44 6.97
CA PRO A 102 18.96 9.15 6.73
C PRO A 102 20.25 8.99 7.54
N GLY A 103 20.40 7.86 8.22
CA GLY A 103 21.64 7.46 8.84
C GLY A 103 22.44 6.50 7.97
N ASN A 104 23.48 5.88 8.56
CA ASN A 104 24.19 4.80 7.90
C ASN A 104 23.27 3.59 7.59
N LEU A 105 22.36 3.28 8.51
CA LEU A 105 21.19 2.43 8.27
C LEU A 105 19.97 3.32 8.33
N TYR A 106 19.10 3.21 7.33
CA TYR A 106 17.90 4.02 7.28
C TYR A 106 16.66 3.20 6.89
N HIS A 107 15.52 3.73 7.25
CA HIS A 107 14.21 3.21 6.90
C HIS A 107 13.47 4.22 6.05
N THR A 108 12.64 3.76 5.14
CA THR A 108 11.73 4.62 4.40
C THR A 108 10.30 4.10 4.49
N LEU A 109 9.37 5.02 4.54
CA LEU A 109 7.95 4.72 4.38
C LEU A 109 7.33 5.79 3.47
N SER A 110 6.60 5.35 2.46
CA SER A 110 5.98 6.24 1.48
C SER A 110 4.54 5.82 1.23
N PHE A 111 3.67 6.80 1.00
CA PHE A 111 2.26 6.60 0.70
C PHE A 111 1.78 7.60 -0.34
N GLY A 112 1.03 7.13 -1.32
CA GLY A 112 0.45 7.96 -2.38
C GLY A 112 0.32 7.22 -3.71
N THR A 113 0.09 7.99 -4.77
CA THR A 113 0.00 7.47 -6.13
C THR A 113 1.35 7.49 -6.82
N ASN A 114 1.48 6.76 -7.93
CA ASN A 114 2.68 6.82 -8.77
C ASN A 114 2.93 8.26 -9.24
N GLY A 115 4.11 8.80 -8.97
CA GLY A 115 4.48 10.20 -9.26
C GLY A 115 4.09 11.22 -8.19
N SER A 116 3.32 10.85 -7.15
CA SER A 116 2.94 11.72 -6.04
C SER A 116 2.92 10.95 -4.72
N MET A 117 4.09 10.49 -4.28
CA MET A 117 4.24 9.81 -3.00
C MET A 117 4.83 10.74 -1.95
N LYS A 118 4.18 10.82 -0.79
CA LYS A 118 4.74 11.43 0.41
C LYS A 118 5.68 10.41 1.07
N LYS A 119 6.87 10.84 1.46
CA LYS A 119 7.95 9.95 1.91
C LYS A 119 8.53 10.44 3.24
N GLN A 120 8.77 9.52 4.14
CA GLN A 120 9.53 9.69 5.37
C GLN A 120 10.79 8.86 5.30
N VAL A 121 11.92 9.44 5.74
CA VAL A 121 13.22 8.75 5.81
C VAL A 121 13.84 9.03 7.18
N TRP A 122 14.20 7.98 7.92
CA TRP A 122 14.79 8.11 9.25
C TRP A 122 15.87 7.07 9.51
N GLY A 123 16.71 7.32 10.51
CA GLY A 123 17.85 6.47 10.89
C GLY A 123 19.08 7.27 11.32
N GLY A 124 19.10 8.58 11.05
CA GLY A 124 20.19 9.47 11.43
C GLY A 124 20.23 9.84 12.91
N GLY A 125 19.12 9.64 13.61
CA GLY A 125 19.02 9.90 15.06
C GLY A 125 18.77 11.36 15.45
N LYS A 126 18.66 12.29 14.50
CA LYS A 126 18.29 13.68 14.75
C LYS A 126 16.79 13.86 14.83
N GLU A 127 16.07 13.18 13.95
CA GLU A 127 14.62 13.21 13.86
C GLU A 127 14.04 11.81 14.01
N THR A 128 12.93 11.70 14.75
CA THR A 128 12.22 10.46 14.96
C THR A 128 10.79 10.59 14.43
N PRO A 129 10.33 9.69 13.57
CA PRO A 129 8.95 9.71 13.11
C PRO A 129 7.97 9.50 14.27
N SER A 130 6.72 9.90 14.04
CA SER A 130 5.64 9.60 14.99
C SER A 130 5.49 8.09 15.22
N LYS A 131 4.83 7.77 16.31
CA LYS A 131 4.56 6.37 16.65
C LYS A 131 3.73 5.67 15.57
N GLU A 132 2.79 6.38 14.96
CA GLU A 132 1.94 5.87 13.88
C GLU A 132 2.74 5.43 12.66
N ILE A 133 3.75 6.21 12.27
CA ILE A 133 4.65 5.90 11.15
C ILE A 133 5.51 4.69 11.48
N THR A 134 6.12 4.67 12.66
CA THR A 134 7.00 3.57 13.07
C THR A 134 6.22 2.27 13.26
N ASP A 135 5.05 2.31 13.87
CA ASP A 135 4.18 1.14 14.05
C ASP A 135 3.77 0.57 12.69
N LEU A 136 3.30 1.42 11.76
CA LEU A 136 2.92 0.98 10.42
C LEU A 136 4.11 0.33 9.70
N TYR A 137 5.30 0.93 9.76
CA TYR A 137 6.51 0.40 9.16
C TYR A 137 6.85 -1.02 9.68
N TYR A 138 6.82 -1.21 11.00
CA TYR A 138 7.12 -2.52 11.60
C TYR A 138 6.06 -3.57 11.30
N GLU A 139 4.78 -3.19 11.28
CA GLU A 139 3.69 -4.09 10.88
C GLU A 139 3.85 -4.56 9.44
N LEU A 140 4.17 -3.65 8.51
CA LEU A 140 4.45 -3.96 7.11
C LEU A 140 5.65 -4.91 6.99
N SER A 141 6.75 -4.61 7.69
CA SER A 141 7.96 -5.45 7.70
C SER A 141 7.67 -6.86 8.20
N ASN A 142 6.89 -7.00 9.26
CA ASN A 142 6.49 -8.30 9.81
C ASN A 142 5.61 -9.07 8.82
N ALA A 143 4.66 -8.39 8.16
CA ALA A 143 3.80 -9.00 7.15
C ALA A 143 4.60 -9.53 5.94
N ILE A 144 5.61 -8.77 5.47
CA ILE A 144 6.49 -9.21 4.39
C ILE A 144 7.38 -10.38 4.81
N ASN A 145 7.91 -10.35 6.03
CA ASN A 145 8.73 -11.46 6.54
C ASN A 145 7.92 -12.77 6.68
N ALA A 146 6.63 -12.68 6.96
CA ALA A 146 5.74 -13.83 6.97
C ALA A 146 5.50 -14.43 5.57
N LEU A 147 5.64 -13.66 4.49
CA LEU A 147 5.55 -14.15 3.11
C LEU A 147 6.80 -14.89 2.63
N LYS A 148 7.95 -14.74 3.32
CA LYS A 148 9.23 -15.39 2.96
C LYS A 148 9.30 -16.86 3.39
N LYS A 149 8.31 -17.31 4.18
CA LYS A 149 8.21 -18.69 4.66
C LYS A 149 7.40 -19.55 3.69
#